data_875b24b148ced2a376027670937ed92a
#
_entry.id   875b24b148ced2a376027670937ed92a
#
_cell.length_a   1.000
_cell.length_b   1.000
_cell.length_c   1.000
_cell.angle_alpha   90.00
_cell.angle_beta   90.00
_cell.angle_gamma   90.00
#
_symmetry.space_group_name_H-M   'P 1'
#
loop_
_entity.id
_entity.type
_entity.pdbx_description
1 polymer ?
#
loop_
_entity_poly.entity_id
_entity_poly.type
_entity_poly.pdbx_seq_one_letter_code
_entity_poly.pdbx_strand_id
1 'polypeptide(L)'
;TKYQFQNDNGGTSNLWINEEMRQFNLHMRVMNEERLWKAEYNRLPDGTISLKDHDNGKPIPRTAGMLEICRESNYDTYGELLTINKLERTIGDVLDRDTQDGDKNVALMGGKGFIRDFEMAIRTDAKENGFITPLGEKMIQDNGDGLSYGRYFNKYKTPDGYIITVIHNAYFDKGTDAEAAKQNGMIHPTTGLPITSHQAALIDMSNYKGNQNVRIVRQK
;
A
#
# COMPACT_ATOMS: atom_id res chain seq x y z
N THR A 1 -33.24 -0.54 22.70
CA THR A 1 -32.77 -1.63 21.82
C THR A 1 -31.48 -2.18 22.44
N LYS A 2 -31.52 -3.41 22.91
CA LYS A 2 -30.33 -4.09 23.44
C LYS A 2 -29.56 -4.64 22.25
N TYR A 3 -28.39 -4.10 21.98
CA TYR A 3 -27.47 -4.64 20.98
C TYR A 3 -26.67 -5.76 21.63
N GLN A 4 -26.69 -6.93 21.03
CA GLN A 4 -25.85 -8.06 21.40
C GLN A 4 -24.68 -8.13 20.42
N PHE A 5 -23.46 -8.13 20.95
CA PHE A 5 -22.24 -8.26 20.16
C PHE A 5 -21.53 -9.55 20.53
N GLN A 6 -21.07 -10.25 19.52
CA GLN A 6 -20.26 -11.44 19.70
C GLN A 6 -18.80 -11.01 19.87
N ASN A 7 -18.18 -11.39 20.98
CA ASN A 7 -16.76 -11.20 21.20
C ASN A 7 -15.96 -12.19 20.35
N ASP A 8 -14.69 -11.91 20.09
CA ASP A 8 -13.77 -12.80 19.37
C ASP A 8 -13.67 -14.21 19.95
N ASN A 9 -14.08 -14.41 21.21
CA ASN A 9 -14.17 -15.70 21.90
C ASN A 9 -15.57 -16.33 21.88
N GLY A 10 -16.48 -15.85 21.01
CA GLY A 10 -17.83 -16.42 20.89
C GLY A 10 -18.82 -16.02 21.99
N GLY A 11 -18.41 -15.24 22.98
CA GLY A 11 -19.29 -14.72 24.03
C GLY A 11 -20.12 -13.52 23.54
N THR A 12 -21.37 -13.41 24.00
CA THR A 12 -22.23 -12.25 23.72
C THR A 12 -22.11 -11.21 24.83
N SER A 13 -21.86 -9.96 24.46
CA SER A 13 -21.87 -8.81 25.37
C SER A 13 -23.06 -7.90 25.07
N ASN A 14 -23.78 -7.51 26.12
CA ASN A 14 -24.99 -6.68 26.03
C ASN A 14 -24.74 -5.19 26.25
N LEU A 15 -23.47 -4.74 26.27
CA LEU A 15 -23.12 -3.38 26.61
C LEU A 15 -22.89 -2.53 25.36
N TRP A 16 -23.64 -1.44 25.21
CA TRP A 16 -23.45 -0.44 24.16
C TRP A 16 -22.05 0.19 24.17
N ILE A 17 -21.42 0.27 25.35
CA ILE A 17 -20.01 0.72 25.53
C ILE A 17 -19.05 -0.11 24.65
N ASN A 18 -19.28 -1.41 24.49
CA ASN A 18 -18.41 -2.24 23.65
C ASN A 18 -18.54 -1.86 22.16
N GLU A 19 -19.73 -1.47 21.71
CA GLU A 19 -19.90 -1.00 20.32
C GLU A 19 -19.22 0.35 20.10
N GLU A 20 -19.34 1.28 21.01
CA GLU A 20 -18.62 2.56 20.90
C GLU A 20 -17.11 2.37 20.93
N MET A 21 -16.59 1.48 21.79
CA MET A 21 -15.17 1.13 21.79
C MET A 21 -14.75 0.46 20.49
N ARG A 22 -15.59 -0.40 19.93
CA ARG A 22 -15.33 -1.02 18.63
C ARG A 22 -15.30 0.02 17.51
N GLN A 23 -16.27 0.92 17.47
CA GLN A 23 -16.33 2.03 16.51
C GLN A 23 -15.09 2.95 16.66
N PHE A 24 -14.75 3.30 17.89
CA PHE A 24 -13.56 4.10 18.17
C PHE A 24 -12.29 3.41 17.68
N ASN A 25 -12.13 2.11 17.96
CA ASN A 25 -10.96 1.35 17.50
C ASN A 25 -10.90 1.26 15.97
N LEU A 26 -12.04 1.09 15.30
CA LEU A 26 -12.09 1.12 13.84
C LEU A 26 -11.68 2.49 13.29
N HIS A 27 -12.22 3.56 13.86
CA HIS A 27 -11.86 4.91 13.47
C HIS A 27 -10.37 5.19 13.68
N MET A 28 -9.81 4.79 14.83
CA MET A 28 -8.38 4.91 15.11
C MET A 28 -7.50 4.13 14.13
N ARG A 29 -7.94 2.94 13.71
CA ARG A 29 -7.22 2.16 12.68
C ARG A 29 -7.20 2.90 11.35
N VAL A 30 -8.34 3.41 10.90
CA VAL A 30 -8.45 4.18 9.65
C VAL A 30 -7.57 5.43 9.71
N MET A 31 -7.64 6.20 10.80
CA MET A 31 -6.79 7.38 10.99
C MET A 31 -5.30 7.05 11.01
N ASN A 32 -4.92 5.94 11.65
CA ASN A 32 -3.52 5.52 11.68
C ASN A 32 -3.04 5.08 10.30
N GLU A 33 -3.86 4.35 9.54
CA GLU A 33 -3.54 3.98 8.16
C GLU A 33 -3.38 5.23 7.28
N GLU A 34 -4.30 6.18 7.39
CA GLU A 34 -4.23 7.44 6.65
C GLU A 34 -2.96 8.23 6.99
N ARG A 35 -2.58 8.29 8.27
CA ARG A 35 -1.33 8.92 8.71
C ARG A 35 -0.09 8.21 8.16
N LEU A 36 -0.07 6.89 8.13
CA LEU A 36 1.04 6.14 7.57
C LEU A 36 1.25 6.44 6.07
N TRP A 37 0.16 6.70 5.35
CA TRP A 37 0.25 7.00 3.92
C TRP A 37 0.50 8.48 3.63
N LYS A 38 -0.18 9.39 4.35
CA LYS A 38 -0.30 10.80 4.00
C LYS A 38 0.40 11.78 4.96
N ALA A 39 0.98 11.30 6.06
CA ALA A 39 1.60 12.23 7.01
C ALA A 39 2.69 13.05 6.32
N GLU A 40 2.66 14.35 6.53
CA GLU A 40 3.68 15.28 6.05
C GLU A 40 4.75 15.48 7.14
N TYR A 41 6.00 15.50 6.70
CA TYR A 41 7.12 15.80 7.56
C TYR A 41 7.09 17.27 7.95
N ASN A 42 7.05 17.55 9.23
CA ASN A 42 6.87 18.92 9.72
C ASN A 42 8.11 19.54 10.38
N ARG A 43 9.27 18.96 10.14
CA ARG A 43 10.54 19.52 10.58
C ARG A 43 11.16 20.35 9.46
N LEU A 44 11.43 21.62 9.76
CA LEU A 44 12.09 22.54 8.86
C LEU A 44 13.61 22.21 8.76
N PRO A 45 14.32 22.71 7.72
CA PRO A 45 15.74 22.46 7.55
C PRO A 45 16.62 22.92 8.74
N ASP A 46 16.18 23.91 9.48
CA ASP A 46 16.81 24.38 10.72
C ASP A 46 16.56 23.46 11.93
N GLY A 47 15.82 22.38 11.75
CA GLY A 47 15.47 21.43 12.80
C GLY A 47 14.27 21.82 13.65
N THR A 48 13.67 22.99 13.43
CA THR A 48 12.46 23.43 14.14
C THR A 48 11.23 22.67 13.65
N ILE A 49 10.21 22.56 14.51
CA ILE A 49 8.95 21.88 14.20
C ILE A 49 7.89 22.93 13.95
N SER A 50 7.29 22.90 12.74
CA SER A 50 6.28 23.87 12.32
C SER A 50 4.95 23.73 13.05
N LEU A 51 4.54 22.48 13.35
CA LEU A 51 3.29 22.19 14.03
C LEU A 51 3.44 22.25 15.54
N LYS A 52 2.66 23.09 16.18
CA LYS A 52 2.61 23.22 17.64
C LYS A 52 1.22 22.89 18.15
N ASP A 53 1.17 22.33 19.34
CA ASP A 53 -0.08 22.06 20.04
C ASP A 53 -0.76 23.42 20.39
N HIS A 54 -2.04 23.50 20.07
CA HIS A 54 -2.84 24.70 20.29
C HIS A 54 -2.96 25.07 21.79
N ASP A 55 -3.05 24.06 22.66
CA ASP A 55 -3.35 24.26 24.07
C ASP A 55 -2.11 24.59 24.90
N ASN A 56 -0.98 23.99 24.56
CA ASN A 56 0.25 24.12 25.37
C ASN A 56 1.46 24.65 24.59
N GLY A 57 1.32 24.91 23.29
CA GLY A 57 2.35 25.47 22.43
C GLY A 57 3.56 24.54 22.20
N LYS A 58 3.50 23.28 22.69
CA LYS A 58 4.59 22.33 22.52
C LYS A 58 4.69 21.83 21.08
N PRO A 59 5.90 21.59 20.58
CA PRO A 59 6.09 21.07 19.24
C PRO A 59 5.54 19.63 19.12
N ILE A 60 4.77 19.37 18.06
CA ILE A 60 4.24 18.04 17.74
C ILE A 60 5.05 17.48 16.56
N PRO A 61 6.07 16.63 16.80
CA PRO A 61 6.86 16.05 15.72
C PRO A 61 6.00 15.06 14.92
N ARG A 62 6.10 15.14 13.58
CA ARG A 62 5.50 14.18 12.65
C ARG A 62 6.60 13.59 11.79
N THR A 63 6.46 12.32 11.46
CA THR A 63 7.29 11.63 10.47
C THR A 63 6.62 11.72 9.11
N ALA A 64 7.43 11.71 8.05
CA ALA A 64 6.92 11.60 6.69
C ALA A 64 6.07 10.35 6.49
N GLY A 65 4.99 10.48 5.76
CA GLY A 65 4.19 9.36 5.30
C GLY A 65 4.84 8.66 4.11
N MET A 66 4.35 7.47 3.80
CA MET A 66 4.91 6.66 2.72
C MET A 66 4.87 7.37 1.37
N LEU A 67 3.77 8.07 1.05
CA LEU A 67 3.64 8.79 -0.22
C LEU A 67 4.60 9.98 -0.33
N GLU A 68 4.86 10.67 0.78
CA GLU A 68 5.83 11.76 0.81
C GLU A 68 7.24 11.23 0.54
N ILE A 69 7.63 10.15 1.23
CA ILE A 69 8.92 9.48 1.02
C ILE A 69 9.07 9.02 -0.44
N CYS A 70 8.04 8.42 -1.02
CA CYS A 70 8.06 7.99 -2.42
C CYS A 70 8.21 9.17 -3.39
N ARG A 71 7.53 10.30 -3.12
CA ARG A 71 7.63 11.49 -3.97
C ARG A 71 9.02 12.14 -3.92
N GLU A 72 9.68 12.12 -2.77
CA GLU A 72 11.03 12.65 -2.62
C GLU A 72 12.12 11.72 -3.13
N SER A 73 11.83 10.42 -3.26
CA SER A 73 12.83 9.45 -3.72
C SER A 73 12.74 9.19 -5.23
N ASN A 74 11.87 8.30 -5.64
CA ASN A 74 11.66 7.92 -7.03
C ASN A 74 10.18 8.04 -7.37
N TYR A 75 9.85 9.01 -8.20
CA TYR A 75 8.50 9.23 -8.69
C TYR A 75 8.49 9.08 -10.20
N ASP A 76 7.68 8.16 -10.70
CA ASP A 76 7.49 7.97 -12.13
C ASP A 76 6.00 8.01 -12.48
N THR A 77 5.69 8.45 -13.69
CA THR A 77 4.32 8.54 -14.20
C THR A 77 4.17 7.66 -15.42
N TYR A 78 3.05 7.00 -15.55
CA TYR A 78 2.65 6.32 -16.78
C TYR A 78 1.42 7.03 -17.38
N GLY A 79 1.30 6.96 -18.70
CA GLY A 79 0.16 7.55 -19.41
C GLY A 79 -1.09 6.67 -19.30
N GLU A 80 -1.84 6.53 -20.41
CA GLU A 80 -3.06 5.72 -20.44
C GLU A 80 -2.83 4.23 -20.21
N LEU A 81 -1.64 3.72 -20.57
CA LEU A 81 -1.29 2.30 -20.50
C LEU A 81 0.00 2.09 -19.73
N LEU A 82 -0.06 1.27 -18.70
CA LEU A 82 1.12 0.72 -18.05
C LEU A 82 1.73 -0.35 -18.94
N THR A 83 3.05 -0.26 -19.18
CA THR A 83 3.80 -1.27 -19.93
C THR A 83 4.74 -2.04 -19.00
N ILE A 84 5.03 -3.27 -19.33
CA ILE A 84 5.97 -4.11 -18.57
C ILE A 84 7.37 -3.49 -18.56
N ASN A 85 7.86 -3.02 -19.69
CA ASN A 85 9.17 -2.36 -19.78
C ASN A 85 9.29 -1.17 -18.83
N LYS A 86 8.21 -0.40 -18.68
CA LYS A 86 8.20 0.71 -17.72
C LYS A 86 8.24 0.22 -16.28
N LEU A 87 7.49 -0.82 -15.98
CA LEU A 87 7.46 -1.43 -14.66
C LEU A 87 8.83 -2.01 -14.29
N GLU A 88 9.46 -2.77 -15.18
CA GLU A 88 10.80 -3.34 -14.99
C GLU A 88 11.85 -2.25 -14.76
N ARG A 89 11.81 -1.18 -15.56
CA ARG A 89 12.70 -0.04 -15.35
C ARG A 89 12.50 0.59 -13.97
N THR A 90 11.26 0.83 -13.56
CA THR A 90 10.96 1.44 -12.24
C THR A 90 11.42 0.52 -11.10
N ILE A 91 11.25 -0.79 -11.25
CA ILE A 91 11.72 -1.78 -10.27
C ILE A 91 13.26 -1.79 -10.24
N GLY A 92 13.93 -1.80 -11.39
CA GLY A 92 15.37 -1.70 -11.49
C GLY A 92 15.91 -0.45 -10.82
N ASP A 93 15.34 0.72 -11.10
CA ASP A 93 15.74 2.01 -10.51
C ASP A 93 15.66 2.00 -8.96
N VAL A 94 14.74 1.21 -8.38
CA VAL A 94 14.60 1.10 -6.92
C VAL A 94 15.58 0.07 -6.35
N LEU A 95 15.78 -1.06 -7.02
CA LEU A 95 16.49 -2.23 -6.49
C LEU A 95 17.96 -2.30 -6.90
N ASP A 96 18.34 -1.72 -8.04
CA ASP A 96 19.73 -1.74 -8.52
C ASP A 96 20.70 -0.92 -7.64
N ARG A 97 20.16 -0.21 -6.67
CA ARG A 97 20.97 0.49 -5.64
C ARG A 97 21.56 -0.47 -4.61
N ASP A 98 20.96 -1.64 -4.45
CA ASP A 98 21.45 -2.64 -3.51
C ASP A 98 22.38 -3.62 -4.23
N THR A 99 23.67 -3.42 -4.06
CA THR A 99 24.73 -4.29 -4.59
C THR A 99 24.89 -5.59 -3.81
N GLN A 100 24.06 -5.84 -2.80
CA GLN A 100 24.16 -7.02 -1.94
C GLN A 100 23.15 -8.10 -2.35
N ASP A 101 23.62 -9.35 -2.35
CA ASP A 101 22.82 -10.56 -2.53
C ASP A 101 21.80 -10.74 -1.39
N GLY A 102 20.79 -9.88 -1.34
CA GLY A 102 19.66 -9.98 -0.42
C GLY A 102 18.45 -10.66 -1.07
N ASP A 103 17.44 -10.95 -0.24
CA ASP A 103 16.13 -11.38 -0.73
C ASP A 103 15.53 -10.28 -1.62
N LYS A 104 15.33 -10.60 -2.90
CA LYS A 104 14.79 -9.67 -3.89
C LYS A 104 13.25 -9.62 -3.83
N ASN A 105 12.70 -9.19 -2.69
CA ASN A 105 11.25 -9.13 -2.46
C ASN A 105 10.74 -7.69 -2.49
N VAL A 106 9.79 -7.42 -3.37
CA VAL A 106 9.18 -6.11 -3.55
C VAL A 106 7.68 -6.19 -3.35
N ALA A 107 7.13 -5.28 -2.58
CA ALA A 107 5.69 -5.09 -2.45
C ALA A 107 5.24 -3.92 -3.34
N LEU A 108 4.30 -4.19 -4.23
CA LEU A 108 3.65 -3.21 -5.08
C LEU A 108 2.23 -2.98 -4.56
N MET A 109 2.05 -1.90 -3.80
CA MET A 109 0.77 -1.57 -3.16
C MET A 109 0.05 -0.50 -3.96
N GLY A 110 -1.13 -0.83 -4.50
CA GLY A 110 -1.87 0.12 -5.33
C GLY A 110 -3.38 -0.01 -5.23
N GLY A 111 -4.08 0.94 -5.85
CA GLY A 111 -5.54 0.93 -5.95
C GLY A 111 -6.04 -0.05 -7.02
N LYS A 112 -7.35 -0.19 -7.10
CA LYS A 112 -8.01 -1.09 -8.08
C LYS A 112 -7.68 -0.74 -9.53
N GLY A 113 -7.58 0.57 -9.84
CA GLY A 113 -7.22 1.04 -11.17
C GLY A 113 -5.84 0.53 -11.56
N PHE A 114 -4.86 0.77 -10.69
CA PHE A 114 -3.49 0.30 -10.90
C PHE A 114 -3.40 -1.22 -11.06
N ILE A 115 -4.08 -1.99 -10.23
CA ILE A 115 -4.06 -3.47 -10.32
C ILE A 115 -4.60 -3.94 -11.68
N ARG A 116 -5.65 -3.31 -12.19
CA ARG A 116 -6.18 -3.62 -13.52
C ARG A 116 -5.18 -3.28 -14.64
N ASP A 117 -4.54 -2.12 -14.53
CA ASP A 117 -3.51 -1.70 -15.50
C ASP A 117 -2.32 -2.65 -15.48
N PHE A 118 -1.91 -3.08 -14.29
CA PHE A 118 -0.86 -4.07 -14.09
C PHE A 118 -1.23 -5.43 -14.69
N GLU A 119 -2.43 -5.94 -14.43
CA GLU A 119 -2.91 -7.19 -15.03
C GLU A 119 -3.00 -7.11 -16.56
N MET A 120 -3.44 -5.97 -17.08
CA MET A 120 -3.47 -5.76 -18.53
C MET A 120 -2.07 -5.75 -19.13
N ALA A 121 -1.11 -5.09 -18.49
CA ALA A 121 0.28 -5.07 -18.92
C ALA A 121 0.86 -6.48 -18.98
N ILE A 122 0.67 -7.29 -17.92
CA ILE A 122 1.14 -8.68 -17.90
C ILE A 122 0.47 -9.55 -18.98
N ARG A 123 -0.84 -9.40 -19.16
CA ARG A 123 -1.56 -10.18 -20.19
C ARG A 123 -1.08 -9.84 -21.60
N THR A 124 -0.75 -8.58 -21.84
CA THR A 124 -0.22 -8.13 -23.12
C THR A 124 1.19 -8.68 -23.33
N ASP A 125 2.05 -8.57 -22.34
CA ASP A 125 3.41 -9.09 -22.40
C ASP A 125 3.45 -10.63 -22.52
N ALA A 126 2.60 -11.34 -21.78
CA ALA A 126 2.50 -12.79 -21.85
C ALA A 126 2.09 -13.29 -23.24
N LYS A 127 1.33 -12.48 -24.00
CA LYS A 127 0.99 -12.80 -25.39
C LYS A 127 2.15 -12.56 -26.35
N GLU A 128 2.95 -11.53 -26.09
CA GLU A 128 4.00 -11.08 -27.00
C GLU A 128 5.36 -11.69 -26.69
N ASN A 129 5.76 -11.74 -25.42
CA ASN A 129 7.13 -12.07 -25.01
C ASN A 129 7.25 -13.10 -23.88
N GLY A 130 6.25 -13.28 -23.04
CA GLY A 130 6.23 -14.29 -21.97
C GLY A 130 7.20 -14.05 -20.81
N PHE A 131 7.62 -12.81 -20.54
CA PHE A 131 8.67 -12.49 -19.56
C PHE A 131 8.25 -12.61 -18.09
N ILE A 132 6.99 -12.41 -17.76
CA ILE A 132 6.53 -12.48 -16.38
C ILE A 132 5.66 -13.71 -16.16
N THR A 133 6.10 -14.56 -15.25
CA THR A 133 5.36 -15.77 -14.90
C THR A 133 4.62 -15.57 -13.57
N PRO A 134 3.29 -15.78 -13.53
CA PRO A 134 2.56 -15.79 -12.28
C PRO A 134 2.98 -16.98 -11.42
N LEU A 135 3.35 -16.73 -10.17
CA LEU A 135 3.71 -17.78 -9.20
C LEU A 135 2.48 -18.46 -8.57
N GLY A 136 1.28 -18.14 -9.06
CA GLY A 136 0.01 -18.41 -8.39
C GLY A 136 -0.43 -19.87 -8.31
N GLU A 137 0.03 -20.76 -9.19
CA GLU A 137 -0.48 -22.13 -9.19
C GLU A 137 0.04 -22.99 -8.03
N LYS A 138 1.22 -22.71 -7.50
CA LYS A 138 1.77 -23.51 -6.37
C LYS A 138 1.23 -23.10 -4.99
N MET A 139 0.73 -21.89 -4.84
CA MET A 139 0.17 -21.44 -3.54
C MET A 139 -1.23 -21.98 -3.26
N ILE A 140 -1.93 -22.49 -4.27
CA ILE A 140 -3.26 -23.12 -4.09
C ILE A 140 -3.13 -24.55 -3.56
N GLN A 141 -1.98 -25.19 -3.76
CA GLN A 141 -1.77 -26.61 -3.36
C GLN A 141 -1.18 -26.78 -1.96
N ASP A 142 -0.50 -25.77 -1.39
CA ASP A 142 0.26 -25.97 -0.15
C ASP A 142 -0.53 -25.70 1.15
N ASN A 143 -1.69 -25.12 1.09
CA ASN A 143 -2.46 -24.80 2.30
C ASN A 143 -3.76 -25.60 2.39
N GLY A 144 -3.84 -26.86 2.17
CA GLY A 144 -4.91 -27.83 2.51
C GLY A 144 -6.29 -27.35 2.96
N ASP A 145 -6.49 -26.07 3.06
CA ASP A 145 -7.74 -25.39 3.43
C ASP A 145 -8.32 -24.72 2.18
N GLY A 146 -9.49 -25.20 1.77
CA GLY A 146 -10.15 -24.84 0.55
C GLY A 146 -10.21 -23.36 0.26
N LEU A 147 -9.83 -23.01 -0.96
CA LEU A 147 -10.06 -21.74 -1.65
C LEU A 147 -10.12 -20.49 -0.77
N SER A 148 -9.06 -20.18 -0.06
CA SER A 148 -8.79 -18.80 0.31
C SER A 148 -8.35 -18.08 -0.96
N TYR A 149 -9.31 -17.65 -1.75
CA TYR A 149 -9.11 -16.63 -2.77
C TYR A 149 -8.69 -15.37 -2.03
N GLY A 150 -7.43 -15.29 -1.65
CA GLY A 150 -6.77 -14.05 -1.27
C GLY A 150 -6.80 -13.14 -2.50
N ARG A 151 -7.93 -12.50 -2.74
CA ARG A 151 -8.19 -11.54 -3.83
C ARG A 151 -7.26 -10.34 -3.80
N TYR A 152 -6.27 -10.31 -2.92
CA TYR A 152 -5.56 -9.08 -2.59
C TYR A 152 -4.07 -9.11 -2.85
N PHE A 153 -3.47 -10.22 -3.21
CA PHE A 153 -2.08 -10.23 -3.65
C PHE A 153 -1.79 -11.36 -4.64
N ASN A 154 -1.09 -10.96 -5.67
CA ASN A 154 -0.52 -11.87 -6.64
C ASN A 154 0.99 -11.77 -6.54
N LYS A 155 1.69 -12.90 -6.64
CA LYS A 155 3.15 -12.94 -6.67
C LYS A 155 3.61 -13.22 -8.10
N TYR A 156 4.56 -12.42 -8.53
CA TYR A 156 5.18 -12.53 -9.87
C TYR A 156 6.69 -12.61 -9.71
N LYS A 157 7.34 -13.32 -10.60
CA LYS A 157 8.79 -13.38 -10.63
C LYS A 157 9.28 -12.78 -11.95
N THR A 158 10.22 -11.83 -11.84
CA THR A 158 10.90 -11.27 -13.00
C THR A 158 12.06 -12.15 -13.45
N PRO A 159 12.53 -12.01 -14.71
CA PRO A 159 13.72 -12.71 -15.20
C PRO A 159 14.96 -12.48 -14.33
N ASP A 160 15.10 -11.29 -13.75
CA ASP A 160 16.22 -10.91 -12.89
C ASP A 160 16.13 -11.50 -11.47
N GLY A 161 15.07 -12.29 -11.21
CA GLY A 161 14.89 -13.01 -9.97
C GLY A 161 14.15 -12.25 -8.88
N TYR A 162 13.63 -11.04 -9.15
CA TYR A 162 12.82 -10.29 -8.20
C TYR A 162 11.44 -10.93 -8.02
N ILE A 163 10.98 -10.96 -6.78
CA ILE A 163 9.63 -11.41 -6.44
C ILE A 163 8.79 -10.19 -6.14
N ILE A 164 7.84 -9.90 -7.03
CA ILE A 164 6.89 -8.79 -6.89
C ILE A 164 5.63 -9.32 -6.24
N THR A 165 5.25 -8.77 -5.10
CA THR A 165 3.96 -9.05 -4.46
C THR A 165 3.03 -7.87 -4.68
N VAL A 166 1.98 -8.07 -5.46
CA VAL A 166 0.98 -7.02 -5.74
C VAL A 166 -0.12 -7.08 -4.70
N ILE A 167 -0.31 -5.97 -3.99
CA ILE A 167 -1.25 -5.86 -2.87
C ILE A 167 -2.24 -4.74 -3.17
N HIS A 168 -3.54 -5.06 -3.11
CA HIS A 168 -4.57 -4.03 -3.17
C HIS A 168 -4.61 -3.23 -1.87
N ASN A 169 -4.50 -1.92 -1.97
CA ASN A 169 -4.67 -1.02 -0.85
C ASN A 169 -5.90 -0.13 -1.07
N ALA A 170 -6.90 -0.33 -0.21
CA ALA A 170 -8.17 0.39 -0.28
C ALA A 170 -8.04 1.91 -0.05
N TYR A 171 -6.94 2.38 0.54
CA TYR A 171 -6.67 3.79 0.74
C TYR A 171 -6.69 4.57 -0.58
N PHE A 172 -6.08 4.03 -1.64
CA PHE A 172 -6.05 4.67 -2.96
C PHE A 172 -7.43 4.77 -3.64
N ASP A 173 -8.39 3.93 -3.22
CA ASP A 173 -9.75 3.91 -3.80
C ASP A 173 -10.76 4.71 -3.00
N LYS A 174 -10.59 4.79 -1.67
CA LYS A 174 -11.58 5.29 -0.71
C LYS A 174 -11.01 6.25 0.32
N GLY A 175 -9.71 6.55 0.28
CA GLY A 175 -9.08 7.51 1.18
C GLY A 175 -9.56 8.95 0.92
N THR A 176 -9.19 9.86 1.80
CA THR A 176 -9.55 11.29 1.65
C THR A 176 -9.13 11.87 0.31
N ASP A 177 -7.99 11.46 -0.22
CA ASP A 177 -7.50 11.91 -1.54
C ASP A 177 -8.35 11.37 -2.69
N ALA A 178 -8.84 10.12 -2.58
CA ALA A 178 -9.73 9.54 -3.57
C ALA A 178 -11.10 10.23 -3.58
N GLU A 179 -11.60 10.60 -2.40
CA GLU A 179 -12.84 11.36 -2.27
C GLU A 179 -12.69 12.78 -2.82
N ALA A 180 -11.59 13.47 -2.51
CA ALA A 180 -11.27 14.79 -3.05
C ALA A 180 -11.11 14.74 -4.59
N ALA A 181 -10.45 13.71 -5.12
CA ALA A 181 -10.31 13.52 -6.56
C ALA A 181 -11.67 13.34 -7.24
N LYS A 182 -12.60 12.58 -6.66
CA LYS A 182 -13.97 12.43 -7.17
C LYS A 182 -14.73 13.76 -7.18
N GLN A 183 -14.66 14.51 -6.07
CA GLN A 183 -15.33 15.81 -5.95
C GLN A 183 -14.79 16.84 -6.96
N ASN A 184 -13.50 16.79 -7.25
CA ASN A 184 -12.84 17.67 -8.22
C ASN A 184 -12.94 17.18 -9.69
N GLY A 185 -13.67 16.10 -9.93
CA GLY A 185 -13.81 15.53 -11.29
C GLY A 185 -12.54 14.87 -11.83
N MET A 186 -11.55 14.59 -10.97
CA MET A 186 -10.32 13.89 -11.33
C MET A 186 -10.59 12.38 -11.44
N ILE A 187 -11.35 12.01 -12.45
CA ILE A 187 -11.80 10.64 -12.72
C ILE A 187 -11.14 10.16 -14.00
N HIS A 188 -10.60 8.95 -13.98
CA HIS A 188 -10.00 8.33 -15.16
C HIS A 188 -11.09 8.06 -16.21
N PRO A 189 -10.93 8.56 -17.46
CA PRO A 189 -12.01 8.56 -18.45
C PRO A 189 -12.48 7.16 -18.83
N THR A 190 -11.58 6.19 -18.87
CA THR A 190 -11.90 4.81 -19.30
C THR A 190 -12.45 3.94 -18.19
N THR A 191 -11.96 4.11 -16.94
CA THR A 191 -12.31 3.22 -15.83
C THR A 191 -13.39 3.78 -14.92
N GLY A 192 -13.64 5.10 -14.95
CA GLY A 192 -14.55 5.79 -14.04
C GLY A 192 -14.08 5.81 -12.58
N LEU A 193 -12.84 5.37 -12.33
CA LEU A 193 -12.24 5.37 -10.99
C LEU A 193 -11.51 6.71 -10.74
N PRO A 194 -11.35 7.15 -9.48
CA PRO A 194 -10.55 8.32 -9.18
C PRO A 194 -9.09 8.09 -9.64
N ILE A 195 -8.41 9.14 -10.08
CA ILE A 195 -7.02 9.05 -10.56
C ILE A 195 -6.10 8.44 -9.48
N THR A 196 -6.37 8.68 -8.20
CA THR A 196 -5.63 8.06 -7.10
C THR A 196 -5.70 6.54 -7.10
N SER A 197 -6.78 5.94 -7.62
CA SER A 197 -6.90 4.48 -7.75
C SER A 197 -5.89 3.88 -8.74
N HIS A 198 -5.35 4.69 -9.66
CA HIS A 198 -4.30 4.32 -10.61
C HIS A 198 -2.88 4.60 -10.09
N GLN A 199 -2.74 4.91 -8.79
CA GLN A 199 -1.45 5.08 -8.13
C GLN A 199 -1.03 3.80 -7.43
N ALA A 200 0.28 3.60 -7.33
CA ALA A 200 0.89 2.55 -6.53
C ALA A 200 2.19 3.02 -5.89
N ALA A 201 2.50 2.41 -4.76
CA ALA A 201 3.79 2.55 -4.09
C ALA A 201 4.57 1.24 -4.23
N LEU A 202 5.80 1.35 -4.73
CA LEU A 202 6.74 0.26 -4.79
C LEU A 202 7.62 0.30 -3.53
N ILE A 203 7.60 -0.77 -2.75
CA ILE A 203 8.27 -0.84 -1.46
C ILE A 203 9.21 -2.03 -1.47
N ASP A 204 10.48 -1.77 -1.23
CA ASP A 204 11.47 -2.82 -1.01
C ASP A 204 11.25 -3.47 0.37
N MET A 205 10.87 -4.74 0.36
CA MET A 205 10.59 -5.56 1.54
C MET A 205 11.75 -6.49 1.88
N SER A 206 12.90 -6.32 1.24
CA SER A 206 14.09 -7.14 1.47
C SER A 206 14.65 -6.94 2.88
N ASN A 207 15.41 -7.93 3.34
CA ASN A 207 16.13 -7.86 4.59
C ASN A 207 17.57 -7.39 4.34
N TYR A 208 17.94 -6.29 4.98
CA TYR A 208 19.32 -5.81 4.95
C TYR A 208 20.02 -6.12 6.28
N LYS A 209 21.09 -6.90 6.24
CA LYS A 209 21.87 -7.31 7.44
C LYS A 209 21.01 -7.86 8.59
N GLY A 210 19.99 -8.65 8.25
CA GLY A 210 19.08 -9.25 9.24
C GLY A 210 18.00 -8.30 9.76
N ASN A 211 17.92 -7.07 9.27
CA ASN A 211 16.86 -6.13 9.61
C ASN A 211 15.92 -5.95 8.40
N GLN A 212 14.62 -5.91 8.68
CA GLN A 212 13.64 -5.54 7.65
C GLN A 212 13.86 -4.09 7.21
N ASN A 213 13.85 -3.84 5.90
CA ASN A 213 14.03 -2.52 5.33
C ASN A 213 12.90 -1.56 5.75
N VAL A 214 11.67 -2.06 5.82
CA VAL A 214 10.50 -1.30 6.29
C VAL A 214 9.98 -1.92 7.58
N ARG A 215 9.91 -1.12 8.65
CA ARG A 215 9.38 -1.55 9.95
C ARG A 215 8.59 -0.45 10.64
N ILE A 216 7.56 -0.82 11.40
CA ILE A 216 6.83 0.10 12.27
C ILE A 216 7.48 0.08 13.64
N VAL A 217 8.01 1.24 14.06
CA VAL A 217 8.55 1.43 15.41
C VAL A 217 7.49 2.16 16.25
N ARG A 218 7.06 1.54 17.33
CA ARG A 218 6.17 2.17 18.31
C ARG A 218 6.99 2.58 19.52
N GLN A 219 6.93 3.83 19.87
CA GLN A 219 7.48 4.32 21.12
C GLN A 219 6.55 3.86 22.26
N LYS A 220 7.12 3.25 23.29
CA LYS A 220 6.39 2.83 24.50
C LYS A 220 6.15 4.02 25.41
#